data_5ef36d55e791dee31758c5cf07f7c629
#
_entry.id   5ef36d55e791dee31758c5cf07f7c629
#
_cell.length_a   1.000
_cell.length_b   1.000
_cell.length_c   1.000
_cell.angle_alpha   90.00
_cell.angle_beta   90.00
_cell.angle_gamma   90.00
#
_symmetry.space_group_name_H-M   'P 1'
#
loop_
_entity.id
_entity.type
_entity.pdbx_description
1 polymer ?
#
loop_
_entity_poly.entity_id
_entity_poly.type
_entity_poly.pdbx_seq_one_letter_code
_entity_poly.pdbx_strand_id
1 'polypeptide(L)'
;MLYINITDWRFKKMEDVKGEAQFEKDVLKSSTPVLVDLWAPWCMPCRWYSPIIEKTAEEMKDKFKLVKVNVDENQEIAAKYGVEAIPTTLLIEGGKVKASVVGAMQADQLKGWLGKNL
;
A
#
# COMPACT_ATOMS: atom_id res chain seq x y z
N MET A 1 -4.64 5.57 -27.67
CA MET A 1 -4.33 4.79 -27.86
C MET A 1 -3.63 3.83 -27.02
N LEU A 2 -2.49 3.67 -27.14
CA LEU A 2 -1.78 2.74 -26.42
C LEU A 2 -1.76 2.94 -24.98
N TYR A 3 -1.77 4.18 -24.55
CA TYR A 3 -1.67 4.47 -23.17
C TYR A 3 -2.88 4.01 -22.40
N ILE A 4 -3.94 3.73 -23.05
CA ILE A 4 -5.12 3.27 -22.39
C ILE A 4 -4.89 1.93 -21.76
N ASN A 5 -4.25 1.03 -22.46
CA ASN A 5 -4.02 -0.27 -21.94
C ASN A 5 -3.08 -0.26 -20.76
N ILE A 6 -2.08 0.55 -20.82
CA ILE A 6 -1.14 0.65 -19.75
C ILE A 6 -1.82 1.16 -18.51
N THR A 7 -2.66 2.13 -18.67
CA THR A 7 -3.37 2.72 -17.58
C THR A 7 -4.27 1.73 -16.90
N ASP A 8 -4.98 0.95 -17.67
CA ASP A 8 -5.93 0.04 -17.12
C ASP A 8 -5.34 -0.94 -16.15
N TRP A 9 -4.34 -1.68 -16.50
CA TRP A 9 -3.88 -2.70 -15.61
C TRP A 9 -3.09 -2.13 -14.45
N ARG A 10 -2.41 -1.01 -14.64
CA ARG A 10 -1.72 -0.39 -13.56
C ARG A 10 -2.68 0.13 -12.52
N PHE A 11 -3.69 0.81 -12.94
CA PHE A 11 -4.64 1.39 -12.02
C PHE A 11 -5.41 0.32 -11.26
N LYS A 12 -5.68 -0.79 -11.87
CA LYS A 12 -6.38 -1.86 -11.17
C LYS A 12 -5.56 -2.43 -10.04
N LYS A 13 -4.24 -2.41 -10.18
CA LYS A 13 -3.37 -2.93 -9.15
C LYS A 13 -3.04 -1.95 -8.07
N MET A 14 -3.14 -0.67 -8.37
CA MET A 14 -2.70 0.38 -7.48
C MET A 14 -3.80 1.36 -7.14
N GLU A 15 -5.00 0.86 -7.08
CA GLU A 15 -6.15 1.68 -6.83
C GLU A 15 -6.15 2.18 -5.41
N ASP A 16 -6.48 3.46 -5.21
CA ASP A 16 -6.60 4.03 -3.87
C ASP A 16 -7.91 3.61 -3.24
N VAL A 17 -7.86 3.37 -1.96
CA VAL A 17 -9.06 3.05 -1.20
C VAL A 17 -9.83 4.33 -0.91
N LYS A 18 -11.14 4.26 -0.99
CA LYS A 18 -12.02 5.37 -0.66
C LYS A 18 -12.96 4.97 0.44
N GLY A 19 -12.59 5.30 1.67
CA GLY A 19 -13.42 5.11 2.84
C GLY A 19 -13.21 3.79 3.55
N GLU A 20 -13.72 3.72 4.76
CA GLU A 20 -13.55 2.56 5.61
C GLU A 20 -14.23 1.31 5.10
N ALA A 21 -15.38 1.45 4.45
CA ALA A 21 -16.10 0.29 3.94
C ALA A 21 -15.31 -0.41 2.86
N GLN A 22 -14.69 0.36 1.95
CA GLN A 22 -13.87 -0.23 0.91
C GLN A 22 -12.60 -0.84 1.52
N PHE A 23 -12.02 -0.18 2.51
CA PHE A 23 -10.84 -0.70 3.18
C PHE A 23 -11.15 -2.04 3.84
N GLU A 24 -12.27 -2.13 4.52
CA GLU A 24 -12.67 -3.38 5.15
C GLU A 24 -12.81 -4.49 4.12
N LYS A 25 -13.48 -4.19 3.02
CA LYS A 25 -13.73 -5.18 1.99
C LYS A 25 -12.44 -5.63 1.30
N ASP A 26 -11.60 -4.69 0.91
CA ASP A 26 -10.43 -4.98 0.09
C ASP A 26 -9.20 -5.37 0.88
N VAL A 27 -9.13 -4.96 2.13
CA VAL A 27 -7.95 -5.19 2.96
C VAL A 27 -8.25 -6.16 4.09
N LEU A 28 -9.22 -5.82 4.93
CA LEU A 28 -9.44 -6.61 6.15
C LEU A 28 -10.04 -7.97 5.85
N LYS A 29 -10.84 -8.08 4.80
CA LYS A 29 -11.47 -9.35 4.42
C LYS A 29 -10.73 -10.07 3.30
N SER A 30 -9.54 -9.60 2.95
CA SER A 30 -8.77 -10.21 1.88
C SER A 30 -8.27 -11.58 2.30
N SER A 31 -8.32 -12.54 1.36
CA SER A 31 -7.80 -13.87 1.61
C SER A 31 -6.28 -13.95 1.37
N THR A 32 -5.70 -12.89 0.82
CA THR A 32 -4.25 -12.82 0.60
C THR A 32 -3.68 -11.69 1.42
N PRO A 33 -2.38 -11.70 1.73
CA PRO A 33 -1.77 -10.57 2.43
C PRO A 33 -1.90 -9.29 1.62
N VAL A 34 -2.04 -8.17 2.31
CA VAL A 34 -2.18 -6.86 1.67
C VAL A 34 -1.11 -5.93 2.19
N LEU A 35 -0.39 -5.32 1.27
CA LEU A 35 0.57 -4.29 1.59
C LEU A 35 -0.16 -2.96 1.45
N VAL A 36 -0.21 -2.18 2.53
CA VAL A 36 -0.93 -0.91 2.55
C VAL A 36 0.07 0.23 2.59
N ASP A 37 -0.02 1.11 1.61
CA ASP A 37 0.85 2.28 1.52
C ASP A 37 0.03 3.51 1.92
N LEU A 38 0.30 4.06 3.11
CA LEU A 38 -0.37 5.27 3.57
C LEU A 38 0.47 6.47 3.16
N TRP A 39 -0.12 7.34 2.37
CA TRP A 39 0.59 8.41 1.68
C TRP A 39 -0.26 9.67 1.58
N ALA A 40 0.33 10.76 1.09
CA ALA A 40 -0.41 11.97 0.74
C ALA A 40 0.25 12.62 -0.47
N PRO A 41 -0.53 13.34 -1.30
CA PRO A 41 0.03 13.94 -2.52
C PRO A 41 1.10 15.00 -2.28
N TRP A 42 1.05 15.66 -1.12
CA TRP A 42 2.01 16.72 -0.78
C TRP A 42 3.31 16.17 -0.17
N CYS A 43 3.36 14.88 0.05
CA CYS A 43 4.48 14.27 0.75
C CYS A 43 5.55 13.83 -0.25
N MET A 44 6.70 14.51 -0.24
CA MET A 44 7.76 14.20 -1.19
C MET A 44 8.33 12.78 -1.02
N PRO A 45 8.63 12.32 0.20
CA PRO A 45 9.10 10.94 0.34
C PRO A 45 8.09 9.92 -0.15
N CYS A 46 6.79 10.21 0.00
CA CYS A 46 5.75 9.31 -0.49
C CYS A 46 5.80 9.20 -2.01
N ARG A 47 6.02 10.32 -2.69
CA ARG A 47 6.07 10.36 -4.15
C ARG A 47 7.29 9.62 -4.67
N TRP A 48 8.39 9.70 -3.96
CA TRP A 48 9.61 9.02 -4.29
C TRP A 48 9.46 7.52 -4.06
N TYR A 49 8.77 7.14 -3.03
CA TYR A 49 8.56 5.74 -2.63
C TYR A 49 7.53 5.04 -3.54
N SER A 50 6.59 5.80 -4.08
CA SER A 50 5.48 5.22 -4.83
C SER A 50 5.93 4.29 -5.97
N PRO A 51 6.84 4.71 -6.86
CA PRO A 51 7.26 3.78 -7.92
C PRO A 51 8.01 2.56 -7.39
N ILE A 52 8.69 2.69 -6.26
CA ILE A 52 9.41 1.56 -5.67
C ILE A 52 8.43 0.51 -5.15
N ILE A 53 7.43 0.95 -4.39
CA ILE A 53 6.49 0.00 -3.80
C ILE A 53 5.59 -0.60 -4.88
N GLU A 54 5.26 0.18 -5.90
CA GLU A 54 4.44 -0.31 -7.01
C GLU A 54 5.18 -1.36 -7.83
N LYS A 55 6.45 -1.12 -8.12
CA LYS A 55 7.24 -2.08 -8.87
C LYS A 55 7.44 -3.36 -8.07
N THR A 56 7.71 -3.25 -6.79
CA THR A 56 7.89 -4.42 -5.94
C THR A 56 6.60 -5.23 -5.87
N ALA A 57 5.47 -4.55 -5.76
CA ALA A 57 4.19 -5.24 -5.73
C ALA A 57 3.92 -5.98 -7.04
N GLU A 58 4.32 -5.40 -8.16
CA GLU A 58 4.14 -6.05 -9.44
C GLU A 58 5.02 -7.29 -9.54
N GLU A 59 6.24 -7.20 -9.06
CA GLU A 59 7.17 -8.34 -9.10
C GLU A 59 6.73 -9.46 -8.18
N MET A 60 6.01 -9.15 -7.12
CA MET A 60 5.59 -10.12 -6.12
C MET A 60 4.07 -10.30 -6.08
N LYS A 61 3.41 -10.10 -7.19
CA LYS A 61 1.94 -10.08 -7.23
C LYS A 61 1.28 -11.39 -6.81
N ASP A 62 2.02 -12.49 -6.83
CA ASP A 62 1.49 -13.77 -6.38
C ASP A 62 1.55 -13.93 -4.87
N LYS A 63 2.23 -13.03 -4.17
CA LYS A 63 2.44 -13.15 -2.74
C LYS A 63 1.58 -12.20 -1.93
N PHE A 64 1.29 -11.03 -2.46
CA PHE A 64 0.46 -10.04 -1.78
C PHE A 64 -0.10 -9.07 -2.81
N LYS A 65 -1.09 -8.29 -2.40
CA LYS A 65 -1.59 -7.22 -3.25
C LYS A 65 -1.30 -5.89 -2.59
N LEU A 66 -1.20 -4.83 -3.39
CA LEU A 66 -0.93 -3.49 -2.91
C LEU A 66 -2.21 -2.68 -2.91
N VAL A 67 -2.44 -1.97 -1.80
CA VAL A 67 -3.54 -1.04 -1.68
C VAL A 67 -2.97 0.27 -1.17
N LYS A 68 -3.35 1.37 -1.78
CA LYS A 68 -2.87 2.69 -1.38
C LYS A 68 -3.96 3.44 -0.64
N VAL A 69 -3.58 4.16 0.42
CA VAL A 69 -4.51 4.92 1.23
C VAL A 69 -4.00 6.35 1.34
N ASN A 70 -4.70 7.27 0.70
CA ASN A 70 -4.40 8.70 0.80
C ASN A 70 -4.93 9.16 2.15
N VAL A 71 -4.04 9.55 3.07
CA VAL A 71 -4.45 9.87 4.43
C VAL A 71 -5.29 11.14 4.52
N ASP A 72 -5.16 12.04 3.56
CA ASP A 72 -5.99 13.25 3.56
C ASP A 72 -7.47 12.90 3.32
N GLU A 73 -7.70 11.89 2.51
CA GLU A 73 -9.05 11.45 2.17
C GLU A 73 -9.56 10.33 3.07
N ASN A 74 -8.70 9.75 3.89
CA ASN A 74 -9.05 8.61 4.73
C ASN A 74 -8.51 8.78 6.14
N GLN A 75 -8.89 9.88 6.77
CA GLN A 75 -8.36 10.24 8.09
C GLN A 75 -8.73 9.22 9.16
N GLU A 76 -9.90 8.61 9.06
CA GLU A 76 -10.31 7.60 10.02
C GLU A 76 -9.43 6.36 9.96
N ILE A 77 -9.03 5.97 8.75
CA ILE A 77 -8.17 4.81 8.60
C ILE A 77 -6.80 5.11 9.20
N ALA A 78 -6.25 6.28 8.88
CA ALA A 78 -4.96 6.68 9.44
C ALA A 78 -5.00 6.71 10.96
N ALA A 79 -6.07 7.25 11.52
CA ALA A 79 -6.20 7.32 12.98
C ALA A 79 -6.33 5.94 13.61
N LYS A 80 -7.07 5.06 12.96
CA LYS A 80 -7.27 3.70 13.47
C LYS A 80 -5.96 2.96 13.64
N TYR A 81 -5.03 3.17 12.73
CA TYR A 81 -3.74 2.47 12.78
C TYR A 81 -2.63 3.31 13.41
N GLY A 82 -2.99 4.44 14.02
CA GLY A 82 -2.02 5.27 14.73
C GLY A 82 -0.94 5.87 13.83
N VAL A 83 -1.29 6.19 12.59
CA VAL A 83 -0.32 6.70 11.62
C VAL A 83 -0.07 8.17 11.90
N GLU A 84 1.15 8.49 12.32
CA GLU A 84 1.55 9.86 12.65
C GLU A 84 2.53 10.43 11.65
N ALA A 85 3.12 9.61 10.82
CA ALA A 85 4.10 10.05 9.83
C ALA A 85 3.92 9.23 8.57
N ILE A 86 4.18 9.83 7.42
CA ILE A 86 4.03 9.14 6.14
C ILE A 86 5.31 9.28 5.33
N PRO A 87 5.61 8.32 4.47
CA PRO A 87 4.79 7.13 4.22
C PRO A 87 4.89 6.14 5.36
N THR A 88 3.81 5.42 5.59
CA THR A 88 3.81 4.27 6.48
C THR A 88 3.35 3.08 5.68
N THR A 89 4.07 1.98 5.81
CA THR A 89 3.75 0.74 5.11
C THR A 89 3.28 -0.28 6.12
N LEU A 90 2.10 -0.84 5.90
CA LEU A 90 1.56 -1.89 6.76
C LEU A 90 1.47 -3.16 5.95
N LEU A 91 1.75 -4.29 6.58
CA LEU A 91 1.46 -5.58 5.99
C LEU A 91 0.33 -6.19 6.82
N ILE A 92 -0.82 -6.38 6.19
CA ILE A 92 -2.01 -6.88 6.87
C ILE A 92 -2.36 -8.25 6.30
N GLU A 93 -2.56 -9.20 7.18
CA GLU A 93 -2.93 -10.54 6.78
C GLU A 93 -4.04 -11.04 7.69
N GLY A 94 -5.12 -11.54 7.11
CA GLY A 94 -6.25 -12.01 7.90
C GLY A 94 -6.89 -10.91 8.74
N GLY A 95 -6.82 -9.68 8.25
CA GLY A 95 -7.40 -8.52 8.94
C GLY A 95 -6.55 -7.94 10.04
N LYS A 96 -5.34 -8.46 10.25
CA LYS A 96 -4.47 -8.02 11.34
C LYS A 96 -3.16 -7.49 10.81
N VAL A 97 -2.65 -6.44 11.47
CA VAL A 97 -1.35 -5.88 11.10
C VAL A 97 -0.27 -6.85 11.53
N LYS A 98 0.43 -7.40 10.54
CA LYS A 98 1.52 -8.33 10.78
C LYS A 98 2.83 -7.61 10.98
N ALA A 99 3.03 -6.50 10.29
CA ALA A 99 4.24 -5.70 10.38
C ALA A 99 3.97 -4.28 9.90
N SER A 100 4.74 -3.32 10.38
CA SER A 100 4.61 -1.94 9.93
C SER A 100 5.98 -1.27 9.95
N VAL A 101 6.15 -0.28 9.08
CA VAL A 101 7.39 0.49 9.04
C VAL A 101 7.07 1.90 8.58
N VAL A 102 7.71 2.88 9.20
CA VAL A 102 7.54 4.29 8.87
C VAL A 102 8.73 4.72 8.03
N GLY A 103 8.46 5.45 6.97
CA GLY A 103 9.49 6.01 6.11
C GLY A 103 9.60 5.28 4.78
N ALA A 104 10.17 5.98 3.80
CA ALA A 104 10.36 5.41 2.47
C ALA A 104 11.55 4.45 2.51
N MET A 105 11.40 3.33 1.82
CA MET A 105 12.45 2.33 1.75
C MET A 105 12.97 2.23 0.33
N GLN A 106 14.25 1.89 0.18
CA GLN A 106 14.80 1.52 -1.10
C GLN A 106 14.26 0.14 -1.47
N ALA A 107 14.33 -0.22 -2.73
CA ALA A 107 13.78 -1.48 -3.20
C ALA A 107 14.32 -2.69 -2.44
N ASP A 108 15.63 -2.73 -2.21
CA ASP A 108 16.23 -3.85 -1.49
C ASP A 108 15.76 -3.94 -0.06
N GLN A 109 15.60 -2.79 0.59
CA GLN A 109 15.11 -2.76 1.96
C GLN A 109 13.67 -3.28 2.03
N LEU A 110 12.85 -2.85 1.09
CA LEU A 110 11.45 -3.26 1.05
C LEU A 110 11.36 -4.77 0.82
N LYS A 111 12.12 -5.30 -0.12
CA LYS A 111 12.11 -6.73 -0.40
C LYS A 111 12.60 -7.53 0.80
N GLY A 112 13.62 -7.05 1.49
CA GLY A 112 14.11 -7.71 2.69
C GLY A 112 13.09 -7.72 3.81
N TRP A 113 12.41 -6.58 3.99
CA TRP A 113 11.37 -6.46 5.00
C TRP A 113 10.20 -7.40 4.69
N LEU A 114 9.81 -7.47 3.43
CA LEU A 114 8.75 -8.39 3.03
C LEU A 114 9.17 -9.84 3.23
N GLY A 115 10.41 -10.16 2.91
CA GLY A 115 10.90 -11.53 3.09
C GLY A 115 10.87 -12.01 4.52
N LYS A 116 11.03 -11.08 5.47
CA LYS A 116 10.98 -11.45 6.88
C LYS A 116 9.56 -11.60 7.40
N ASN A 117 8.60 -10.95 6.75
CA ASN A 117 7.26 -10.82 7.32
C ASN A 117 6.16 -11.52 6.54
N LEU A 118 6.43 -11.95 5.34
CA LEU A 118 5.44 -12.70 4.56
C LEU A 118 5.36 -14.17 4.96
#